data_dbf4549e727e662fb0abd43aa4399c7a
#
_entry.id   dbf4549e727e662fb0abd43aa4399c7a
#
_cell.length_a   1.000
_cell.length_b   1.000
_cell.length_c   1.000
_cell.angle_alpha   90.00
_cell.angle_beta   90.00
_cell.angle_gamma   90.00
#
_symmetry.space_group_name_H-M   'P 1'
#
loop_
_entity.id
_entity.type
_entity.pdbx_description
1 polymer ?
#
loop_
_entity_poly.entity_id
_entity_poly.type
_entity_poly.pdbx_seq_one_letter_code
_entity_poly.pdbx_strand_id
1 'polypeptide(L)'
;MPLDTALGMLQDKNQTIDLNLPVSGKLSDPDVGLGDVINTALGNALKKGAMTYLTTALFPYGTMVALLKMAGEEAGAVRLNPVEFPPAAALLDDQDRDYLGKVGQVLKERPKIAIKLCGTATQADRRAISEELARQAANKEGEDKQAKESEPQKPPEVADEQLLTLARSRAEMVQDYLIKQQGVSASRTAVCRPVIDAEKDAVPRVDLQI
;
A
#
# COMPACT_ATOMS: atom_id res chain seq x y z
N MET A 1 16.06 2.21 29.06
CA MET A 1 16.97 2.36 27.91
C MET A 1 18.16 3.18 28.38
N PRO A 2 19.40 2.79 28.09
CA PRO A 2 20.56 3.62 28.40
C PRO A 2 20.49 4.92 27.59
N LEU A 3 20.89 6.03 28.23
CA LEU A 3 20.84 7.39 27.67
C LEU A 3 21.62 7.48 26.35
N ASP A 4 22.74 6.76 26.25
CA ASP A 4 23.59 6.70 25.07
C ASP A 4 22.86 6.16 23.82
N THR A 5 21.98 5.19 23.99
CA THR A 5 21.17 4.65 22.88
C THR A 5 20.14 5.66 22.38
N ALA A 6 19.55 6.44 23.29
CA ALA A 6 18.60 7.49 22.94
C ALA A 6 19.30 8.68 22.24
N LEU A 7 20.48 9.08 22.72
CA LEU A 7 21.29 10.12 22.07
C LEU A 7 21.78 9.68 20.70
N GLY A 8 22.23 8.44 20.54
CA GLY A 8 22.67 7.90 19.24
C GLY A 8 21.56 7.86 18.18
N MET A 9 20.29 7.76 18.58
CA MET A 9 19.14 7.83 17.66
C MET A 9 18.82 9.27 17.18
N LEU A 10 19.26 10.28 17.93
CA LEU A 10 19.06 11.70 17.61
C LEU A 10 20.21 12.29 16.80
N GLN A 11 21.37 11.64 16.78
CA GLN A 11 22.54 12.08 16.04
C GLN A 11 22.43 11.76 14.54
N ASP A 12 22.94 12.68 13.72
CA ASP A 12 23.15 12.46 12.29
C ASP A 12 24.45 11.65 12.04
N LYS A 13 24.83 11.47 10.75
CA LYS A 13 26.05 10.77 10.36
C LYS A 13 27.35 11.46 10.86
N ASN A 14 27.25 12.72 11.27
CA ASN A 14 28.36 13.54 11.78
C ASN A 14 28.33 13.66 13.30
N GLN A 15 27.51 12.86 14.00
CA GLN A 15 27.31 12.92 15.44
C GLN A 15 26.72 14.24 15.94
N THR A 16 26.06 14.99 15.07
CA THR A 16 25.42 16.26 15.36
C THR A 16 23.92 16.05 15.58
N ILE A 17 23.34 16.74 16.56
CA ILE A 17 21.90 16.76 16.81
C ILE A 17 21.38 18.10 16.32
N ASP A 18 20.65 18.09 15.18
CA ASP A 18 19.97 19.27 14.66
C ASP A 18 18.57 19.38 15.28
N LEU A 19 18.37 20.38 16.10
CA LEU A 19 17.11 20.73 16.72
C LEU A 19 16.59 22.05 16.16
N ASN A 20 15.48 22.01 15.46
CA ASN A 20 14.80 23.21 14.99
C ASN A 20 13.83 23.69 16.08
N LEU A 21 14.24 24.72 16.83
CA LEU A 21 13.48 25.27 17.93
C LEU A 21 12.59 26.41 17.43
N PRO A 22 11.26 26.26 17.34
CA PRO A 22 10.39 27.39 17.09
C PRO A 22 10.40 28.30 18.33
N VAL A 23 10.90 29.51 18.15
CA VAL A 23 10.87 30.55 19.18
C VAL A 23 9.73 31.51 18.85
N SER A 24 8.79 31.70 19.75
CA SER A 24 7.67 32.62 19.62
C SER A 24 7.64 33.58 20.83
N GLY A 25 6.84 34.64 20.77
CA GLY A 25 6.69 35.58 21.85
C GLY A 25 7.41 36.92 21.63
N LYS A 26 7.53 37.74 22.70
CA LYS A 26 8.17 39.04 22.66
C LYS A 26 9.68 38.90 22.90
N LEU A 27 10.47 39.78 22.29
CA LEU A 27 11.94 39.77 22.46
C LEU A 27 12.41 39.81 23.90
N SER A 28 11.58 40.39 24.80
CA SER A 28 11.85 40.52 26.25
C SER A 28 11.40 39.28 27.05
N ASP A 29 10.60 38.38 26.45
CA ASP A 29 10.09 37.15 27.07
C ASP A 29 9.82 36.12 26.01
N PRO A 30 10.88 35.45 25.48
CA PRO A 30 10.76 34.46 24.43
C PRO A 30 10.19 33.16 25.02
N ASP A 31 9.07 32.70 24.43
CA ASP A 31 8.49 31.38 24.72
C ASP A 31 9.17 30.35 23.83
N VAL A 32 9.93 29.46 24.44
CA VAL A 32 10.59 28.35 23.80
C VAL A 32 9.76 27.09 24.06
N GLY A 33 8.99 26.66 23.07
CA GLY A 33 8.14 25.46 23.15
C GLY A 33 8.95 24.15 23.27
N LEU A 34 9.71 23.98 24.38
CA LEU A 34 10.55 22.79 24.57
C LEU A 34 9.77 21.47 24.50
N GLY A 35 8.51 21.46 24.94
CA GLY A 35 7.66 20.28 24.86
C GLY A 35 7.39 19.83 23.43
N ASP A 36 7.10 20.75 22.53
CA ASP A 36 6.83 20.46 21.11
C ASP A 36 8.09 20.01 20.38
N VAL A 37 9.25 20.56 20.76
CA VAL A 37 10.55 20.19 20.20
C VAL A 37 10.94 18.77 20.60
N ILE A 38 10.78 18.41 21.87
CA ILE A 38 11.08 17.07 22.36
C ILE A 38 10.14 16.06 21.69
N ASN A 39 8.84 16.37 21.60
CA ASN A 39 7.87 15.51 20.91
C ASN A 39 8.17 15.35 19.42
N THR A 40 8.57 16.42 18.74
CA THR A 40 8.93 16.40 17.32
C THR A 40 10.22 15.61 17.08
N ALA A 41 11.26 15.85 17.88
CA ALA A 41 12.54 15.15 17.77
C ALA A 41 12.39 13.65 18.07
N LEU A 42 11.67 13.29 19.14
CA LEU A 42 11.39 11.91 19.50
C LEU A 42 10.51 11.23 18.43
N GLY A 43 9.48 11.91 17.92
CA GLY A 43 8.64 11.41 16.85
C GLY A 43 9.43 11.14 15.56
N ASN A 44 10.36 12.02 15.21
CA ASN A 44 11.22 11.82 14.03
C ASN A 44 12.24 10.69 14.23
N ALA A 45 12.82 10.56 15.43
CA ALA A 45 13.73 9.46 15.76
C ALA A 45 13.01 8.10 15.73
N LEU A 46 11.79 8.03 16.28
CA LEU A 46 10.96 6.81 16.21
C LEU A 46 10.57 6.45 14.80
N LYS A 47 10.18 7.44 13.96
CA LYS A 47 9.88 7.22 12.54
C LYS A 47 11.10 6.71 11.78
N LYS A 48 12.27 7.28 12.00
CA LYS A 48 13.53 6.88 11.36
C LYS A 48 13.95 5.46 11.77
N GLY A 49 13.84 5.12 13.06
CA GLY A 49 14.11 3.78 13.57
C GLY A 49 13.14 2.72 13.02
N ALA A 50 11.84 3.03 12.97
CA ALA A 50 10.83 2.15 12.40
C ALA A 50 11.08 1.92 10.90
N MET A 51 11.45 2.97 10.17
CA MET A 51 11.75 2.91 8.73
C MET A 51 12.97 2.02 8.46
N THR A 52 14.05 2.19 9.21
CA THR A 52 15.26 1.36 9.08
C THR A 52 14.96 -0.10 9.40
N TYR A 53 14.17 -0.37 10.42
CA TYR A 53 13.74 -1.71 10.78
C TYR A 53 12.93 -2.35 9.63
N LEU A 54 11.93 -1.66 9.10
CA LEU A 54 11.09 -2.17 8.01
C LEU A 54 11.91 -2.44 6.75
N THR A 55 12.81 -1.52 6.38
CA THR A 55 13.69 -1.71 5.21
C THR A 55 14.55 -2.96 5.36
N THR A 56 15.10 -3.19 6.56
CA THR A 56 15.95 -4.36 6.81
C THR A 56 15.13 -5.66 6.88
N ALA A 57 13.98 -5.63 7.55
CA ALA A 57 13.13 -6.82 7.72
C ALA A 57 12.49 -7.28 6.40
N LEU A 58 12.21 -6.35 5.50
CA LEU A 58 11.59 -6.63 4.20
C LEU A 58 12.60 -6.79 3.06
N PHE A 59 13.91 -6.78 3.35
CA PHE A 59 14.93 -7.00 2.31
C PHE A 59 14.72 -8.36 1.59
N PRO A 60 14.83 -8.43 0.25
CA PRO A 60 15.20 -7.38 -0.71
C PRO A 60 14.06 -6.42 -1.12
N TYR A 61 12.85 -6.64 -0.68
CA TYR A 61 11.65 -5.89 -1.07
C TYR A 61 11.48 -4.56 -0.32
N GLY A 62 12.28 -4.30 0.72
CA GLY A 62 12.19 -3.13 1.59
C GLY A 62 12.77 -1.82 1.02
N THR A 63 13.21 -1.79 -0.24
CA THR A 63 13.86 -0.61 -0.84
C THR A 63 12.91 0.55 -1.12
N MET A 64 11.60 0.33 -1.07
CA MET A 64 10.57 1.32 -1.37
C MET A 64 9.59 1.60 -0.21
N VAL A 65 10.04 1.50 1.03
CA VAL A 65 9.23 2.01 2.14
C VAL A 65 9.21 3.54 2.05
N ALA A 66 8.14 4.12 1.53
CA ALA A 66 7.98 5.55 1.36
C ALA A 66 7.14 6.16 2.48
N LEU A 67 7.70 7.18 3.16
CA LEU A 67 6.92 8.11 3.98
C LEU A 67 6.34 9.19 3.06
N LEU A 68 5.16 8.96 2.52
CA LEU A 68 4.46 9.98 1.75
C LEU A 68 3.70 10.91 2.69
N LYS A 69 4.17 12.16 2.77
CA LYS A 69 3.36 13.29 3.23
C LYS A 69 2.43 13.67 2.09
N MET A 70 1.26 13.08 2.01
CA MET A 70 0.20 13.59 1.16
C MET A 70 -0.68 14.53 2.00
N ALA A 71 -0.98 15.70 1.44
CA ALA A 71 -1.88 16.66 2.06
C ALA A 71 -3.28 16.02 2.20
N GLY A 72 -3.73 15.82 3.45
CA GLY A 72 -5.07 15.34 3.77
C GLY A 72 -5.18 13.88 4.26
N GLU A 73 -4.13 13.06 4.19
CA GLU A 73 -4.10 11.74 4.82
C GLU A 73 -3.38 11.79 6.18
N GLU A 74 -3.77 10.91 7.10
CA GLU A 74 -3.21 10.85 8.45
C GLU A 74 -1.68 10.91 8.41
N ALA A 75 -1.12 11.99 8.93
CA ALA A 75 0.31 12.22 8.97
C ALA A 75 0.99 11.11 9.77
N GLY A 76 1.58 10.13 9.09
CA GLY A 76 2.33 9.06 9.76
C GLY A 76 2.13 7.65 9.20
N ALA A 77 1.25 7.42 8.23
CA ALA A 77 1.11 6.11 7.60
C ALA A 77 2.39 5.74 6.84
N VAL A 78 2.92 4.57 7.11
CA VAL A 78 4.04 3.99 6.37
C VAL A 78 3.47 3.16 5.23
N ARG A 79 3.79 3.52 3.99
CA ARG A 79 3.44 2.71 2.82
C ARG A 79 4.56 1.70 2.55
N LEU A 80 4.18 0.45 2.43
CA LEU A 80 5.04 -0.63 1.98
C LEU A 80 4.97 -0.75 0.46
N ASN A 81 5.81 -1.60 -0.13
CA ASN A 81 5.70 -1.92 -1.55
C ASN A 81 4.31 -2.45 -1.86
N PRO A 82 3.65 -1.96 -2.91
CA PRO A 82 2.39 -2.54 -3.34
C PRO A 82 2.59 -3.97 -3.86
N VAL A 83 1.54 -4.77 -3.77
CA VAL A 83 1.44 -6.04 -4.49
C VAL A 83 0.78 -5.75 -5.83
N GLU A 84 1.48 -5.98 -6.92
CA GLU A 84 1.01 -5.75 -8.28
C GLU A 84 0.30 -6.98 -8.82
N PHE A 85 -0.68 -6.78 -9.68
CA PHE A 85 -1.45 -7.86 -10.26
C PHE A 85 -1.45 -7.77 -11.79
N PRO A 86 -1.47 -8.91 -12.49
CA PRO A 86 -1.78 -8.91 -13.91
C PRO A 86 -3.19 -8.32 -14.16
N PRO A 87 -3.41 -7.64 -15.29
CA PRO A 87 -4.73 -7.12 -15.64
C PRO A 87 -5.80 -8.23 -15.61
N ALA A 88 -6.98 -7.87 -15.09
CA ALA A 88 -8.14 -8.76 -14.89
C ALA A 88 -7.91 -9.98 -13.97
N ALA A 89 -6.73 -10.12 -13.34
CA ALA A 89 -6.43 -11.21 -12.42
C ALA A 89 -6.43 -10.76 -10.94
N ALA A 90 -6.66 -11.71 -10.05
CA ALA A 90 -6.58 -11.56 -8.59
C ALA A 90 -5.84 -12.76 -7.99
N LEU A 91 -4.69 -13.13 -8.55
CA LEU A 91 -3.88 -14.26 -8.09
C LEU A 91 -2.50 -13.76 -7.68
N LEU A 92 -2.04 -14.23 -6.52
CA LEU A 92 -0.69 -13.96 -6.01
C LEU A 92 0.31 -14.92 -6.67
N ASP A 93 1.40 -14.39 -7.17
CA ASP A 93 2.53 -15.19 -7.63
C ASP A 93 3.44 -15.62 -6.45
N ASP A 94 4.49 -16.35 -6.75
CA ASP A 94 5.41 -16.85 -5.72
C ASP A 94 6.24 -15.72 -5.09
N GLN A 95 6.59 -14.69 -5.86
CA GLN A 95 7.31 -13.51 -5.37
C GLN A 95 6.44 -12.68 -4.42
N ASP A 96 5.15 -12.52 -4.75
CA ASP A 96 4.17 -11.86 -3.89
C ASP A 96 4.01 -12.61 -2.57
N ARG A 97 3.93 -13.94 -2.62
CA ARG A 97 3.82 -14.79 -1.43
C ARG A 97 5.04 -14.69 -0.54
N ASP A 98 6.25 -14.68 -1.10
CA ASP A 98 7.49 -14.50 -0.36
C ASP A 98 7.54 -13.14 0.31
N TYR A 99 7.16 -12.08 -0.41
CA TYR A 99 7.08 -10.74 0.13
C TYR A 99 6.04 -10.63 1.25
N LEU A 100 4.81 -11.10 1.02
CA LEU A 100 3.76 -11.10 2.03
C LEU A 100 4.09 -11.99 3.24
N GLY A 101 4.89 -13.05 3.04
CA GLY A 101 5.46 -13.86 4.11
C GLY A 101 6.33 -13.03 5.07
N LYS A 102 7.20 -12.17 4.53
CA LYS A 102 8.01 -11.23 5.32
C LYS A 102 7.17 -10.17 6.00
N VAL A 103 6.18 -9.60 5.31
CA VAL A 103 5.21 -8.67 5.91
C VAL A 103 4.48 -9.34 7.08
N GLY A 104 4.01 -10.57 6.90
CA GLY A 104 3.36 -11.36 7.95
C GLY A 104 4.26 -11.60 9.15
N GLN A 105 5.54 -11.86 8.94
CA GLN A 105 6.53 -12.01 10.01
C GLN A 105 6.70 -10.71 10.82
N VAL A 106 6.86 -9.57 10.14
CA VAL A 106 6.93 -8.25 10.79
C VAL A 106 5.67 -7.98 11.64
N LEU A 107 4.49 -8.29 11.10
CA LEU A 107 3.25 -8.14 11.83
C LEU A 107 3.17 -9.04 13.07
N LYS A 108 3.69 -10.26 13.02
CA LYS A 108 3.77 -11.18 14.18
C LYS A 108 4.73 -10.68 15.25
N GLU A 109 5.90 -10.19 14.86
CA GLU A 109 6.90 -9.63 15.78
C GLU A 109 6.44 -8.33 16.44
N ARG A 110 5.52 -7.61 15.81
CA ARG A 110 5.00 -6.32 16.25
C ARG A 110 3.47 -6.35 16.43
N PRO A 111 2.97 -6.93 17.51
CA PRO A 111 1.53 -7.16 17.70
C PRO A 111 0.66 -5.89 17.76
N LYS A 112 1.26 -4.73 17.97
CA LYS A 112 0.54 -3.44 17.97
C LYS A 112 0.37 -2.82 16.57
N ILE A 113 1.05 -3.34 15.56
CA ILE A 113 0.93 -2.85 14.19
C ILE A 113 -0.29 -3.49 13.53
N ALA A 114 -1.11 -2.67 12.89
CA ALA A 114 -2.19 -3.09 12.00
C ALA A 114 -1.86 -2.67 10.56
N ILE A 115 -2.42 -3.37 9.58
CA ILE A 115 -2.21 -3.11 8.16
C ILE A 115 -3.53 -2.83 7.46
N LYS A 116 -3.55 -1.82 6.59
CA LYS A 116 -4.64 -1.52 5.67
C LYS A 116 -4.25 -1.98 4.27
N LEU A 117 -5.19 -2.62 3.58
CA LEU A 117 -5.03 -3.22 2.26
C LEU A 117 -5.99 -2.54 1.30
N CYS A 118 -5.47 -1.70 0.41
CA CYS A 118 -6.27 -0.85 -0.45
C CYS A 118 -6.12 -1.31 -1.90
N GLY A 119 -7.14 -2.00 -2.40
CA GLY A 119 -7.17 -2.52 -3.78
C GLY A 119 -7.46 -1.41 -4.80
N THR A 120 -6.71 -1.41 -5.88
CA THR A 120 -6.82 -0.48 -7.00
C THR A 120 -6.98 -1.24 -8.31
N ALA A 121 -8.06 -0.94 -9.05
CA ALA A 121 -8.25 -1.35 -10.43
C ALA A 121 -7.85 -0.22 -11.39
N THR A 122 -7.57 -0.55 -12.64
CA THR A 122 -7.05 0.41 -13.61
C THR A 122 -7.71 0.28 -14.97
N GLN A 123 -7.36 1.15 -15.90
CA GLN A 123 -7.80 1.05 -17.28
C GLN A 123 -7.24 -0.20 -18.00
N ALA A 124 -6.12 -0.75 -17.52
CA ALA A 124 -5.60 -2.03 -18.03
C ALA A 124 -6.54 -3.19 -17.69
N ASP A 125 -7.14 -3.20 -16.49
CA ASP A 125 -8.16 -4.19 -16.12
C ASP A 125 -9.39 -4.08 -17.02
N ARG A 126 -9.88 -2.86 -17.24
CA ARG A 126 -11.06 -2.62 -18.09
C ARG A 126 -10.84 -3.17 -19.49
N ARG A 127 -9.67 -2.91 -20.08
CA ARG A 127 -9.31 -3.42 -21.40
C ARG A 127 -9.25 -4.95 -21.43
N ALA A 128 -8.56 -5.55 -20.48
CA ALA A 128 -8.41 -7.00 -20.42
C ALA A 128 -9.74 -7.72 -20.22
N ILE A 129 -10.63 -7.20 -19.36
CA ILE A 129 -11.97 -7.76 -19.17
C ILE A 129 -12.80 -7.60 -20.45
N SER A 130 -12.77 -6.44 -21.10
CA SER A 130 -13.50 -6.19 -22.35
C SER A 130 -13.04 -7.12 -23.48
N GLU A 131 -11.72 -7.35 -23.61
CA GLU A 131 -11.17 -8.28 -24.60
C GLU A 131 -11.58 -9.73 -24.32
N GLU A 132 -11.61 -10.14 -23.08
CA GLU A 132 -12.03 -11.49 -22.68
C GLU A 132 -13.53 -11.71 -22.97
N LEU A 133 -14.38 -10.74 -22.66
CA LEU A 133 -15.80 -10.78 -22.98
C LEU A 133 -16.03 -10.84 -24.48
N ALA A 134 -15.27 -10.10 -25.29
CA ALA A 134 -15.34 -10.14 -26.73
C ALA A 134 -14.93 -11.52 -27.31
N ARG A 135 -13.89 -12.15 -26.77
CA ARG A 135 -13.47 -13.52 -27.13
C ARG A 135 -14.55 -14.55 -26.81
N GLN A 136 -15.16 -14.43 -25.61
CA GLN A 136 -16.22 -15.33 -25.17
C GLN A 136 -17.48 -15.19 -26.07
N ALA A 137 -17.82 -13.97 -26.48
CA ALA A 137 -18.91 -13.74 -27.42
C ALA A 137 -18.64 -14.39 -28.79
N ALA A 138 -17.43 -14.17 -29.33
CA ALA A 138 -17.02 -14.76 -30.60
C ALA A 138 -17.01 -16.30 -30.60
N ASN A 139 -16.60 -16.93 -29.49
CA ASN A 139 -16.59 -18.38 -29.35
C ASN A 139 -18.02 -18.98 -29.27
N LYS A 140 -18.98 -18.26 -28.66
CA LYS A 140 -20.39 -18.69 -28.60
C LYS A 140 -21.08 -18.62 -29.98
N GLU A 141 -20.74 -17.65 -30.82
CA GLU A 141 -21.25 -17.52 -32.19
C GLU A 141 -20.70 -18.60 -33.14
N GLY A 142 -19.53 -19.19 -32.80
CA GLY A 142 -18.94 -20.30 -33.57
C GLY A 142 -19.65 -21.64 -33.43
N GLU A 143 -20.45 -21.84 -32.39
CA GLU A 143 -21.23 -23.07 -32.17
C GLU A 143 -22.64 -23.04 -32.83
N ASP A 144 -23.16 -21.85 -33.13
CA ASP A 144 -24.48 -21.68 -33.79
C ASP A 144 -24.30 -21.16 -35.22
N LYS A 145 -24.02 -22.10 -36.17
CA LYS A 145 -23.91 -21.79 -37.58
C LYS A 145 -25.25 -21.44 -38.16
N GLN A 146 -25.65 -20.18 -38.10
CA GLN A 146 -26.48 -19.58 -39.18
C GLN A 146 -26.19 -18.07 -39.25
N ALA A 147 -25.56 -17.70 -40.38
CA ALA A 147 -25.11 -16.37 -40.70
C ALA A 147 -26.21 -15.32 -40.64
N LYS A 148 -26.04 -14.31 -39.85
CA LYS A 148 -26.49 -12.95 -40.16
C LYS A 148 -25.28 -12.04 -40.01
N GLU A 149 -25.00 -11.30 -41.07
CA GLU A 149 -24.02 -10.24 -41.21
C GLU A 149 -24.22 -9.26 -40.02
N SER A 150 -23.40 -9.42 -39.00
CA SER A 150 -23.46 -8.58 -37.78
C SER A 150 -22.50 -7.43 -37.99
N GLU A 151 -23.01 -6.21 -37.91
CA GLU A 151 -22.20 -4.98 -37.75
C GLU A 151 -21.14 -5.17 -36.67
N PRO A 152 -19.98 -4.49 -36.75
CA PRO A 152 -18.92 -4.58 -35.76
C PRO A 152 -19.48 -4.15 -34.40
N GLN A 153 -19.77 -5.12 -33.55
CA GLN A 153 -20.29 -4.87 -32.20
C GLN A 153 -19.26 -4.11 -31.43
N LYS A 154 -19.65 -2.92 -30.91
CA LYS A 154 -18.87 -2.12 -29.97
C LYS A 154 -18.40 -3.05 -28.85
N PRO A 155 -17.11 -3.02 -28.46
CA PRO A 155 -16.62 -3.86 -27.37
C PRO A 155 -17.52 -3.70 -26.13
N PRO A 156 -17.84 -4.80 -25.42
CA PRO A 156 -18.73 -4.73 -24.28
C PRO A 156 -18.18 -3.77 -23.24
N GLU A 157 -19.01 -2.84 -22.82
CA GLU A 157 -18.62 -1.81 -21.85
C GLU A 157 -18.54 -2.44 -20.46
N VAL A 158 -17.33 -2.43 -19.90
CA VAL A 158 -17.08 -2.94 -18.55
C VAL A 158 -17.54 -1.90 -17.53
N ALA A 159 -18.50 -2.25 -16.69
CA ALA A 159 -19.02 -1.37 -15.65
C ALA A 159 -17.97 -1.10 -14.54
N ASP A 160 -17.97 0.09 -13.97
CA ASP A 160 -17.09 0.45 -12.86
C ASP A 160 -17.28 -0.49 -11.65
N GLU A 161 -18.48 -1.00 -11.43
CA GLU A 161 -18.78 -1.95 -10.35
C GLU A 161 -17.97 -3.25 -10.48
N GLN A 162 -17.75 -3.73 -11.71
CA GLN A 162 -16.91 -4.92 -11.96
C GLN A 162 -15.44 -4.64 -11.61
N LEU A 163 -14.94 -3.46 -11.93
CA LEU A 163 -13.59 -3.04 -11.57
C LEU A 163 -13.41 -2.89 -10.07
N LEU A 164 -14.38 -2.28 -9.38
CA LEU A 164 -14.37 -2.14 -7.93
C LEU A 164 -14.44 -3.51 -7.23
N THR A 165 -15.22 -4.44 -7.78
CA THR A 165 -15.29 -5.81 -7.29
C THR A 165 -13.96 -6.52 -7.45
N LEU A 166 -13.29 -6.38 -8.60
CA LEU A 166 -11.96 -6.94 -8.85
C LEU A 166 -10.92 -6.35 -7.88
N ALA A 167 -10.92 -5.03 -7.70
CA ALA A 167 -10.02 -4.35 -6.76
C ALA A 167 -10.22 -4.84 -5.33
N ARG A 168 -11.48 -5.03 -4.91
CA ARG A 168 -11.81 -5.61 -3.61
C ARG A 168 -11.32 -7.05 -3.49
N SER A 169 -11.56 -7.90 -4.48
CA SER A 169 -11.13 -9.30 -4.47
C SER A 169 -9.61 -9.43 -4.33
N ARG A 170 -8.83 -8.55 -4.94
CA ARG A 170 -7.37 -8.49 -4.77
C ARG A 170 -6.98 -8.20 -3.33
N ALA A 171 -7.60 -7.17 -2.71
CA ALA A 171 -7.32 -6.82 -1.32
C ALA A 171 -7.72 -7.95 -0.35
N GLU A 172 -8.86 -8.60 -0.60
CA GLU A 172 -9.32 -9.75 0.17
C GLU A 172 -8.40 -10.97 -0.02
N MET A 173 -7.85 -11.19 -1.21
CA MET A 173 -6.86 -12.25 -1.47
C MET A 173 -5.58 -12.03 -0.65
N VAL A 174 -5.06 -10.81 -0.61
CA VAL A 174 -3.90 -10.46 0.22
C VAL A 174 -4.22 -10.61 1.71
N GLN A 175 -5.40 -10.17 2.15
CA GLN A 175 -5.87 -10.32 3.52
C GLN A 175 -5.95 -11.79 3.92
N ASP A 176 -6.58 -12.61 3.11
CA ASP A 176 -6.74 -14.05 3.32
C ASP A 176 -5.38 -14.74 3.43
N TYR A 177 -4.43 -14.39 2.59
CA TYR A 177 -3.07 -14.91 2.66
C TYR A 177 -2.40 -14.56 4.00
N LEU A 178 -2.48 -13.31 4.42
CA LEU A 178 -1.91 -12.86 5.71
C LEU A 178 -2.57 -13.55 6.91
N ILE A 179 -3.89 -13.75 6.87
CA ILE A 179 -4.62 -14.40 7.95
C ILE A 179 -4.38 -15.92 7.96
N LYS A 180 -4.63 -16.58 6.83
CA LYS A 180 -4.67 -18.05 6.75
C LYS A 180 -3.30 -18.68 6.65
N GLN A 181 -2.37 -18.07 5.90
CA GLN A 181 -1.03 -18.62 5.69
C GLN A 181 -0.01 -18.06 6.68
N GLN A 182 -0.14 -16.78 7.02
CA GLN A 182 0.81 -16.12 7.93
C GLN A 182 0.33 -16.05 9.38
N GLY A 183 -0.93 -16.40 9.68
CA GLY A 183 -1.47 -16.40 11.04
C GLY A 183 -1.61 -15.00 11.66
N VAL A 184 -1.73 -13.96 10.83
CA VAL A 184 -2.01 -12.60 11.30
C VAL A 184 -3.48 -12.51 11.74
N SER A 185 -3.76 -11.87 12.88
CA SER A 185 -5.14 -11.72 13.35
C SER A 185 -5.97 -10.86 12.39
N ALA A 186 -7.20 -11.29 12.10
CA ALA A 186 -8.14 -10.54 11.26
C ALA A 186 -8.44 -9.13 11.79
N SER A 187 -8.40 -8.93 13.11
CA SER A 187 -8.60 -7.60 13.73
C SER A 187 -7.48 -6.60 13.42
N ARG A 188 -6.38 -7.06 12.84
CA ARG A 188 -5.21 -6.26 12.51
C ARG A 188 -5.04 -6.05 11.00
N THR A 189 -5.94 -6.60 10.21
CA THR A 189 -5.94 -6.49 8.75
C THR A 189 -7.25 -5.85 8.31
N ALA A 190 -7.19 -4.65 7.75
CA ALA A 190 -8.39 -3.95 7.28
C ALA A 190 -8.33 -3.78 5.76
N VAL A 191 -9.44 -4.11 5.08
CA VAL A 191 -9.59 -3.84 3.65
C VAL A 191 -10.19 -2.44 3.49
N CYS A 192 -9.53 -1.60 2.68
CA CYS A 192 -10.02 -0.27 2.34
C CYS A 192 -11.19 -0.31 1.35
N ARG A 193 -11.84 0.83 1.16
CA ARG A 193 -12.75 1.01 0.03
C ARG A 193 -11.94 0.89 -1.28
N PRO A 194 -12.34 0.04 -2.24
CA PRO A 194 -11.64 -0.12 -3.50
C PRO A 194 -11.71 1.16 -4.34
N VAL A 195 -10.70 1.38 -5.17
CA VAL A 195 -10.55 2.57 -6.01
C VAL A 195 -10.28 2.17 -7.45
N ILE A 196 -10.71 3.01 -8.39
CA ILE A 196 -10.34 2.92 -9.81
C ILE A 196 -9.33 4.06 -10.07
N ASP A 197 -8.13 3.68 -10.49
CA ASP A 197 -7.10 4.62 -10.92
C ASP A 197 -7.26 4.86 -12.42
N ALA A 198 -7.60 6.09 -12.79
CA ALA A 198 -7.86 6.48 -14.17
C ALA A 198 -6.60 6.86 -14.95
N GLU A 199 -5.43 6.90 -14.29
CA GLU A 199 -4.18 7.23 -14.96
C GLU A 199 -3.83 6.17 -16.02
N LYS A 200 -3.31 6.64 -17.16
CA LYS A 200 -3.09 5.80 -18.34
C LYS A 200 -2.10 4.66 -18.09
N ASP A 201 -1.09 4.93 -17.28
CA ASP A 201 0.03 4.01 -17.00
C ASP A 201 -0.09 3.40 -15.59
N ALA A 202 -1.25 3.54 -14.94
CA ALA A 202 -1.50 2.94 -13.64
C ALA A 202 -1.45 1.41 -13.72
N VAL A 203 -0.78 0.80 -12.72
CA VAL A 203 -0.67 -0.65 -12.58
C VAL A 203 -1.70 -1.14 -11.58
N PRO A 204 -2.43 -2.24 -11.90
CA PRO A 204 -3.34 -2.88 -10.95
C PRO A 204 -2.58 -3.36 -9.72
N ARG A 205 -3.04 -2.99 -8.52
CA ARG A 205 -2.27 -3.24 -7.29
C ARG A 205 -3.11 -3.27 -6.03
N VAL A 206 -2.51 -3.76 -4.98
CA VAL A 206 -2.97 -3.57 -3.59
C VAL A 206 -1.90 -2.80 -2.84
N ASP A 207 -2.23 -1.59 -2.40
CA ASP A 207 -1.37 -0.77 -1.55
C ASP A 207 -1.44 -1.26 -0.11
N LEU A 208 -0.27 -1.40 0.54
CA LEU A 208 -0.13 -1.85 1.92
C LEU A 208 0.29 -0.65 2.78
N GLN A 209 -0.51 -0.33 3.81
CA GLN A 209 -0.29 0.80 4.70
C GLN A 209 -0.28 0.34 6.17
N ILE A 210 0.69 0.79 6.93
CA ILE A 210 0.86 0.53 8.37
C ILE A 210 0.65 1.82 9.15
#